data_f16cf85fbbb45e4840e89323d5be4c96
#
_entry.id   f16cf85fbbb45e4840e89323d5be4c96
#
_cell.length_a   1.000
_cell.length_b   1.000
_cell.length_c   1.000
_cell.angle_alpha   90.00
_cell.angle_beta   90.00
_cell.angle_gamma   90.00
#
_symmetry.space_group_name_H-M   'P 1'
#
loop_
_entity.id
_entity.type
_entity.pdbx_description
1 polymer ?
#
loop_
_entity_poly.entity_id
_entity_poly.type
_entity_poly.pdbx_seq_one_letter_code
_entity_poly.pdbx_strand_id
1 'polypeptide(L)'
;SVIRIDDRYLAQRNIPKSKTLAGKRIALVGCGTIGGYLSDMLVKAGAGSCGGKLTLVDFDGLLPQNIGRHRLGFPDLLSNKAEAMAKELKRLSPGVEVHALPVDVRQAQLGKLDLLIDATGEESLGHWLCGRYRAPTPMLSVWIEGPGTAVRALLRTNASGACYRCLWQSHRRGELRSTIDALPNILAGHGCEGLYVPFPASVSVQ
;
A
#
# COMPACT_ATOMS: atom_id res chain seq x y z
N SER A 1 22.72 -6.18 -31.74
CA SER A 1 22.95 -5.69 -30.37
C SER A 1 22.15 -6.55 -29.37
N VAL A 2 22.74 -6.88 -28.23
CA VAL A 2 22.09 -7.61 -27.16
C VAL A 2 21.55 -6.59 -26.18
N ILE A 3 20.25 -6.70 -25.82
CA ILE A 3 19.58 -5.85 -24.83
C ILE A 3 19.43 -6.66 -23.55
N ARG A 4 19.94 -6.13 -22.44
CA ARG A 4 19.83 -6.74 -21.13
C ARG A 4 18.50 -6.40 -20.48
N ILE A 5 17.71 -7.43 -20.11
CA ILE A 5 16.35 -7.29 -19.53
C ILE A 5 16.16 -8.12 -18.26
N ASP A 6 17.25 -8.64 -17.65
CA ASP A 6 17.11 -9.40 -16.41
C ASP A 6 16.66 -8.51 -15.24
N ASP A 7 15.88 -9.08 -14.33
CA ASP A 7 15.25 -8.40 -13.21
C ASP A 7 16.22 -7.62 -12.32
N ARG A 8 17.42 -8.19 -12.08
CA ARG A 8 18.45 -7.52 -11.28
C ARG A 8 18.94 -6.25 -11.95
N TYR A 9 19.18 -6.34 -13.27
CA TYR A 9 19.60 -5.17 -14.03
C TYR A 9 18.54 -4.08 -14.02
N LEU A 10 17.28 -4.44 -14.30
CA LEU A 10 16.16 -3.48 -14.33
C LEU A 10 15.96 -2.81 -12.98
N ALA A 11 16.02 -3.57 -11.88
CA ALA A 11 15.84 -3.03 -10.54
C ALA A 11 16.99 -2.11 -10.07
N GLN A 12 18.22 -2.33 -10.56
CA GLN A 12 19.41 -1.59 -10.08
C GLN A 12 19.90 -0.50 -11.02
N ARG A 13 19.49 -0.54 -12.30
CA ARG A 13 20.03 0.34 -13.34
C ARG A 13 19.92 1.82 -13.01
N ASN A 14 18.78 2.24 -12.46
CA ASN A 14 18.49 3.64 -12.18
C ASN A 14 18.88 4.07 -10.76
N ILE A 15 19.22 3.14 -9.89
CA ILE A 15 19.60 3.39 -8.49
C ILE A 15 20.92 2.67 -8.14
N PRO A 16 22.01 2.95 -8.86
CA PRO A 16 23.28 2.23 -8.69
C PRO A 16 23.79 2.41 -7.26
N LYS A 17 24.33 1.32 -6.69
CA LYS A 17 24.85 1.25 -5.30
C LYS A 17 23.78 1.37 -4.19
N SER A 18 22.50 1.53 -4.52
CA SER A 18 21.41 1.57 -3.54
C SER A 18 20.85 0.16 -3.29
N LYS A 19 20.31 -0.04 -2.09
CA LYS A 19 19.58 -1.27 -1.77
C LYS A 19 18.23 -1.24 -2.48
N THR A 20 17.87 -2.34 -3.14
CA THR A 20 16.58 -2.53 -3.80
C THR A 20 15.68 -3.44 -2.97
N LEU A 21 14.43 -3.60 -3.41
CA LEU A 21 13.49 -4.56 -2.84
C LEU A 21 13.61 -5.97 -3.44
N ALA A 22 14.57 -6.18 -4.35
CA ALA A 22 14.83 -7.48 -4.95
C ALA A 22 15.17 -8.55 -3.90
N GLY A 23 14.60 -9.73 -4.05
CA GLY A 23 14.78 -10.84 -3.11
C GLY A 23 14.01 -10.71 -1.80
N LYS A 24 13.18 -9.67 -1.61
CA LYS A 24 12.43 -9.43 -0.38
C LYS A 24 11.03 -10.02 -0.45
N ARG A 25 10.55 -10.51 0.70
CA ARG A 25 9.15 -10.94 0.89
C ARG A 25 8.37 -9.79 1.49
N ILE A 26 7.52 -9.18 0.67
CA ILE A 26 6.77 -7.97 1.00
C ILE A 26 5.29 -8.28 0.95
N ALA A 27 4.54 -7.83 1.93
CA ALA A 27 3.09 -7.80 1.88
C ALA A 27 2.60 -6.36 1.87
N LEU A 28 1.70 -6.05 0.94
CA LEU A 28 0.96 -4.80 0.84
C LEU A 28 -0.50 -5.06 1.15
N VAL A 29 -0.99 -4.47 2.21
CA VAL A 29 -2.38 -4.54 2.67
C VAL A 29 -3.10 -3.28 2.24
N GLY A 30 -4.20 -3.44 1.53
CA GLY A 30 -4.93 -2.36 0.87
C GLY A 30 -4.40 -2.08 -0.54
N CYS A 31 -5.21 -2.41 -1.54
CA CYS A 31 -4.95 -2.10 -2.95
C CYS A 31 -5.87 -0.97 -3.45
N GLY A 32 -6.24 -0.06 -2.55
CA GLY A 32 -7.00 1.14 -2.87
C GLY A 32 -6.16 2.19 -3.62
N THR A 33 -6.53 3.46 -3.46
CA THR A 33 -5.86 4.57 -4.15
C THR A 33 -4.35 4.61 -3.89
N ILE A 34 -3.92 4.61 -2.63
CA ILE A 34 -2.49 4.60 -2.29
C ILE A 34 -1.83 3.28 -2.71
N GLY A 35 -2.40 2.14 -2.27
CA GLY A 35 -1.80 0.83 -2.49
C GLY A 35 -1.67 0.46 -3.96
N GLY A 36 -2.61 0.87 -4.79
CA GLY A 36 -2.56 0.65 -6.23
C GLY A 36 -1.34 1.31 -6.88
N TYR A 37 -1.11 2.60 -6.65
CA TYR A 37 0.08 3.30 -7.17
C TYR A 37 1.37 2.84 -6.50
N LEU A 38 1.33 2.63 -5.18
CA LEU A 38 2.50 2.16 -4.43
C LEU A 38 2.98 0.79 -4.92
N SER A 39 2.05 -0.13 -5.26
CA SER A 39 2.41 -1.46 -5.76
C SER A 39 3.21 -1.39 -7.07
N ASP A 40 2.88 -0.47 -7.98
CA ASP A 40 3.65 -0.20 -9.20
C ASP A 40 5.08 0.28 -8.86
N MET A 41 5.20 1.23 -7.94
CA MET A 41 6.50 1.75 -7.49
C MET A 41 7.34 0.66 -6.79
N LEU A 42 6.71 -0.20 -5.98
CA LEU A 42 7.39 -1.33 -5.32
C LEU A 42 7.98 -2.30 -6.34
N VAL A 43 7.23 -2.66 -7.38
CA VAL A 43 7.73 -3.53 -8.47
C VAL A 43 8.89 -2.86 -9.20
N LYS A 44 8.78 -1.58 -9.54
CA LYS A 44 9.88 -0.81 -10.16
C LYS A 44 11.12 -0.74 -9.26
N ALA A 45 10.94 -0.76 -7.94
CA ALA A 45 12.04 -0.84 -6.97
C ALA A 45 12.58 -2.27 -6.75
N GLY A 46 12.05 -3.27 -7.47
CA GLY A 46 12.51 -4.65 -7.46
C GLY A 46 11.68 -5.62 -6.62
N ALA A 47 10.56 -5.20 -6.03
CA ALA A 47 9.69 -6.12 -5.31
C ALA A 47 9.17 -7.23 -6.22
N GLY A 48 9.17 -8.47 -5.72
CA GLY A 48 8.78 -9.65 -6.52
C GLY A 48 9.84 -10.18 -7.46
N SER A 49 11.04 -9.58 -7.53
CA SER A 49 12.14 -10.02 -8.38
C SER A 49 13.22 -10.77 -7.61
N CYS A 50 14.12 -11.47 -8.31
CA CYS A 50 15.30 -12.16 -7.75
C CYS A 50 14.95 -13.14 -6.60
N GLY A 51 13.87 -13.91 -6.72
CA GLY A 51 13.40 -14.83 -5.69
C GLY A 51 12.67 -14.15 -4.53
N GLY A 52 12.39 -12.84 -4.65
CA GLY A 52 11.48 -12.12 -3.75
C GLY A 52 10.02 -12.37 -4.10
N LYS A 53 9.12 -11.92 -3.23
CA LYS A 53 7.68 -12.08 -3.40
C LYS A 53 6.94 -10.82 -2.95
N LEU A 54 6.03 -10.33 -3.78
CA LEU A 54 5.06 -9.29 -3.41
C LEU A 54 3.69 -9.92 -3.23
N THR A 55 3.13 -9.84 -2.04
CA THR A 55 1.77 -10.30 -1.73
C THR A 55 0.86 -9.09 -1.60
N LEU A 56 -0.20 -9.01 -2.39
CA LEU A 56 -1.23 -7.99 -2.34
C LEU A 56 -2.44 -8.54 -1.59
N VAL A 57 -2.92 -7.83 -0.58
CA VAL A 57 -4.05 -8.27 0.24
C VAL A 57 -5.14 -7.21 0.20
N ASP A 58 -6.28 -7.55 -0.37
CA ASP A 58 -7.47 -6.69 -0.38
C ASP A 58 -8.71 -7.55 -0.67
N PHE A 59 -9.75 -7.41 0.14
CA PHE A 59 -10.99 -8.17 -0.06
C PHE A 59 -12.01 -7.45 -0.94
N ASP A 60 -11.80 -6.15 -1.22
CA ASP A 60 -12.76 -5.33 -1.95
C ASP A 60 -12.76 -5.59 -3.46
N GLY A 61 -13.94 -5.39 -4.08
CA GLY A 61 -14.07 -5.21 -5.51
C GLY A 61 -13.78 -3.76 -5.95
N LEU A 62 -13.37 -3.60 -7.19
CA LEU A 62 -13.25 -2.28 -7.81
C LEU A 62 -14.63 -1.79 -8.26
N LEU A 63 -15.08 -0.68 -7.69
CA LEU A 63 -16.39 -0.10 -7.95
C LEU A 63 -16.28 1.19 -8.79
N PRO A 64 -17.36 1.63 -9.48
CA PRO A 64 -17.34 2.83 -10.32
C PRO A 64 -16.81 4.08 -9.61
N GLN A 65 -17.16 4.29 -8.35
CA GLN A 65 -16.71 5.43 -7.55
C GLN A 65 -15.19 5.42 -7.26
N ASN A 66 -14.51 4.31 -7.50
CA ASN A 66 -13.06 4.22 -7.34
C ASN A 66 -12.32 4.73 -8.58
N ILE A 67 -12.91 4.65 -9.78
CA ILE A 67 -12.22 4.87 -11.07
C ILE A 67 -11.51 6.22 -11.14
N GLY A 68 -12.12 7.27 -10.63
CA GLY A 68 -11.55 8.63 -10.71
C GLY A 68 -10.24 8.83 -9.94
N ARG A 69 -9.86 7.89 -9.07
CA ARG A 69 -8.65 7.99 -8.23
C ARG A 69 -7.83 6.71 -8.12
N HIS A 70 -8.32 5.61 -8.69
CA HIS A 70 -7.64 4.30 -8.60
C HIS A 70 -6.65 4.10 -9.75
N ARG A 71 -5.60 3.28 -9.51
CA ARG A 71 -4.62 2.89 -10.54
C ARG A 71 -5.23 2.00 -11.63
N LEU A 72 -6.24 1.19 -11.26
CA LEU A 72 -7.02 0.37 -12.17
C LEU A 72 -8.11 1.21 -12.86
N GLY A 73 -8.64 0.71 -13.97
CA GLY A 73 -9.61 1.40 -14.78
C GLY A 73 -10.86 0.56 -15.11
N PHE A 74 -11.63 1.05 -16.07
CA PHE A 74 -12.88 0.44 -16.50
C PHE A 74 -12.80 -1.07 -16.86
N PRO A 75 -11.71 -1.57 -17.47
CA PRO A 75 -11.60 -3.00 -17.77
C PRO A 75 -11.59 -3.91 -16.52
N ASP A 76 -11.31 -3.34 -15.35
CA ASP A 76 -11.16 -4.07 -14.10
C ASP A 76 -12.38 -3.92 -13.18
N LEU A 77 -13.44 -3.23 -13.64
CA LEU A 77 -14.67 -3.04 -12.85
C LEU A 77 -15.23 -4.37 -12.37
N LEU A 78 -15.67 -4.39 -11.11
CA LEU A 78 -16.23 -5.53 -10.39
C LEU A 78 -15.23 -6.67 -10.11
N SER A 79 -13.98 -6.56 -10.58
CA SER A 79 -12.91 -7.48 -10.19
C SER A 79 -12.41 -7.18 -8.77
N ASN A 80 -11.89 -8.19 -8.07
CA ASN A 80 -11.20 -7.94 -6.80
C ASN A 80 -9.96 -7.07 -7.04
N LYS A 81 -9.74 -6.07 -6.18
CA LYS A 81 -8.65 -5.09 -6.33
C LYS A 81 -7.26 -5.74 -6.30
N ALA A 82 -7.02 -6.69 -5.38
CA ALA A 82 -5.73 -7.37 -5.29
C ALA A 82 -5.43 -8.24 -6.51
N GLU A 83 -6.44 -8.97 -7.02
CA GLU A 83 -6.30 -9.81 -8.21
C GLU A 83 -6.05 -8.98 -9.46
N ALA A 84 -6.85 -7.93 -9.68
CA ALA A 84 -6.68 -7.04 -10.82
C ALA A 84 -5.32 -6.33 -10.81
N MET A 85 -4.89 -5.83 -9.63
CA MET A 85 -3.57 -5.23 -9.48
C MET A 85 -2.44 -6.24 -9.75
N ALA A 86 -2.53 -7.47 -9.23
CA ALA A 86 -1.52 -8.49 -9.49
C ALA A 86 -1.40 -8.83 -10.99
N LYS A 87 -2.52 -8.89 -11.71
CA LYS A 87 -2.55 -9.08 -13.15
C LYS A 87 -1.87 -7.92 -13.89
N GLU A 88 -2.18 -6.68 -13.50
CA GLU A 88 -1.58 -5.50 -14.11
C GLU A 88 -0.07 -5.42 -13.86
N LEU A 89 0.40 -5.70 -12.64
CA LEU A 89 1.82 -5.71 -12.30
C LEU A 89 2.60 -6.78 -13.07
N LYS A 90 2.04 -7.97 -13.26
CA LYS A 90 2.64 -9.01 -14.10
C LYS A 90 2.71 -8.62 -15.58
N ARG A 91 1.73 -7.82 -16.04
CA ARG A 91 1.77 -7.26 -17.41
C ARG A 91 2.89 -6.23 -17.57
N LEU A 92 3.10 -5.38 -16.54
CA LEU A 92 4.17 -4.37 -16.54
C LEU A 92 5.57 -4.99 -16.42
N SER A 93 5.71 -6.07 -15.64
CA SER A 93 6.97 -6.76 -15.42
C SER A 93 6.74 -8.26 -15.35
N PRO A 94 6.82 -8.98 -16.47
CA PRO A 94 6.45 -10.40 -16.55
C PRO A 94 7.25 -11.35 -15.66
N GLY A 95 8.46 -10.96 -15.25
CA GLY A 95 9.33 -11.75 -14.37
C GLY A 95 9.04 -11.62 -12.87
N VAL A 96 8.07 -10.76 -12.45
CA VAL A 96 7.82 -10.56 -11.03
C VAL A 96 6.92 -11.63 -10.42
N GLU A 97 7.25 -12.05 -9.19
CA GLU A 97 6.41 -12.92 -8.39
C GLU A 97 5.45 -12.09 -7.54
N VAL A 98 4.24 -11.91 -8.07
CA VAL A 98 3.14 -11.19 -7.40
C VAL A 98 2.00 -12.16 -7.12
N HIS A 99 1.54 -12.18 -5.87
CA HIS A 99 0.42 -13.00 -5.41
C HIS A 99 -0.69 -12.11 -4.89
N ALA A 100 -1.93 -12.41 -5.28
CA ALA A 100 -3.12 -11.77 -4.73
C ALA A 100 -3.76 -12.65 -3.66
N LEU A 101 -4.20 -12.03 -2.58
CA LEU A 101 -5.03 -12.63 -1.55
C LEU A 101 -6.32 -11.78 -1.45
N PRO A 102 -7.42 -12.22 -2.11
CA PRO A 102 -8.70 -11.51 -2.12
C PRO A 102 -9.50 -11.78 -0.83
N VAL A 103 -8.88 -11.51 0.32
CA VAL A 103 -9.43 -11.80 1.65
C VAL A 103 -9.12 -10.67 2.61
N ASP A 104 -9.88 -10.60 3.72
CA ASP A 104 -9.49 -9.75 4.84
C ASP A 104 -8.12 -10.21 5.37
N VAL A 105 -7.22 -9.26 5.60
CA VAL A 105 -5.87 -9.55 6.09
C VAL A 105 -5.88 -10.27 7.44
N ARG A 106 -6.94 -10.14 8.23
CA ARG A 106 -7.13 -10.86 9.49
C ARG A 106 -7.23 -12.38 9.29
N GLN A 107 -7.65 -12.79 8.11
CA GLN A 107 -7.76 -14.21 7.70
C GLN A 107 -6.53 -14.68 6.91
N ALA A 108 -5.68 -13.77 6.46
CA ALA A 108 -4.52 -14.08 5.64
C ALA A 108 -3.37 -14.68 6.46
N GLN A 109 -2.71 -15.69 5.88
CA GLN A 109 -1.46 -16.25 6.41
C GLN A 109 -0.29 -15.74 5.58
N LEU A 110 0.34 -14.65 6.02
CA LEU A 110 1.40 -13.97 5.27
C LEU A 110 2.79 -14.60 5.44
N GLY A 111 2.96 -15.48 6.44
CA GLY A 111 4.24 -16.09 6.74
C GLY A 111 5.31 -15.09 7.23
N LYS A 112 6.58 -15.42 6.99
CA LYS A 112 7.69 -14.52 7.34
C LYS A 112 7.84 -13.43 6.29
N LEU A 113 7.86 -12.18 6.72
CA LEU A 113 8.00 -10.99 5.88
C LEU A 113 9.30 -10.24 6.17
N ASP A 114 9.86 -9.62 5.14
CA ASP A 114 10.95 -8.65 5.24
C ASP A 114 10.40 -7.22 5.36
N LEU A 115 9.14 -6.99 4.92
CA LEU A 115 8.42 -5.73 5.07
C LEU A 115 6.91 -5.98 4.98
N LEU A 116 6.16 -5.39 5.91
CA LEU A 116 4.71 -5.26 5.84
C LEU A 116 4.34 -3.80 5.55
N ILE A 117 3.46 -3.58 4.59
CA ILE A 117 2.97 -2.24 4.24
C ILE A 117 1.45 -2.23 4.47
N ASP A 118 1.00 -1.27 5.25
CA ASP A 118 -0.41 -0.96 5.45
C ASP A 118 -0.74 0.34 4.69
N ALA A 119 -1.52 0.21 3.62
CA ALA A 119 -1.99 1.31 2.78
C ALA A 119 -3.52 1.42 2.78
N THR A 120 -4.16 0.89 3.83
CA THR A 120 -5.63 0.91 3.94
C THR A 120 -6.16 2.25 4.40
N GLY A 121 -5.40 2.98 5.20
CA GLY A 121 -5.86 4.19 5.89
C GLY A 121 -6.90 3.91 6.98
N GLU A 122 -7.15 2.63 7.32
CA GLU A 122 -8.12 2.22 8.31
C GLU A 122 -7.48 2.13 9.70
N GLU A 123 -7.91 2.99 10.63
CA GLU A 123 -7.33 3.09 11.97
C GLU A 123 -7.40 1.76 12.74
N SER A 124 -8.56 1.12 12.74
CA SER A 124 -8.78 -0.14 13.47
C SER A 124 -7.86 -1.24 12.98
N LEU A 125 -7.66 -1.32 11.67
CA LEU A 125 -6.77 -2.28 11.04
C LEU A 125 -5.30 -1.96 11.32
N GLY A 126 -4.90 -0.70 11.27
CA GLY A 126 -3.55 -0.27 11.63
C GLY A 126 -3.18 -0.68 13.07
N HIS A 127 -4.12 -0.51 14.01
CA HIS A 127 -3.95 -0.99 15.39
C HIS A 127 -3.83 -2.52 15.48
N TRP A 128 -4.63 -3.26 14.73
CA TRP A 128 -4.58 -4.71 14.71
C TRP A 128 -3.26 -5.22 14.12
N LEU A 129 -2.85 -4.68 12.97
CA LEU A 129 -1.60 -5.04 12.28
C LEU A 129 -0.38 -4.79 13.19
N CYS A 130 -0.33 -3.65 13.89
CA CYS A 130 0.72 -3.38 14.88
C CYS A 130 0.76 -4.38 16.02
N GLY A 131 -0.37 -4.90 16.45
CA GLY A 131 -0.44 -5.94 17.48
C GLY A 131 -0.03 -7.31 16.98
N ARG A 132 -0.42 -7.64 15.74
CA ARG A 132 -0.20 -8.95 15.11
C ARG A 132 1.20 -9.13 14.56
N TYR A 133 1.76 -8.11 13.91
CA TYR A 133 3.07 -8.12 13.28
C TYR A 133 4.05 -7.25 14.08
N ARG A 134 4.60 -7.84 15.14
CA ARG A 134 5.59 -7.19 16.00
C ARG A 134 6.99 -7.30 15.41
N ALA A 135 7.95 -6.63 16.04
CA ALA A 135 9.35 -6.81 15.70
C ALA A 135 9.73 -8.31 15.71
N PRO A 136 10.64 -8.77 14.80
CA PRO A 136 11.50 -7.91 13.98
C PRO A 136 10.93 -7.50 12.61
N THR A 137 9.67 -7.80 12.28
CA THR A 137 9.12 -7.44 10.97
C THR A 137 8.99 -5.91 10.84
N PRO A 138 9.72 -5.25 9.93
CA PRO A 138 9.49 -3.85 9.63
C PRO A 138 8.09 -3.61 9.12
N MET A 139 7.48 -2.49 9.51
CA MET A 139 6.13 -2.14 9.10
C MET A 139 6.07 -0.66 8.68
N LEU A 140 5.55 -0.42 7.48
CA LEU A 140 5.25 0.90 6.94
C LEU A 140 3.73 1.08 6.93
N SER A 141 3.21 2.07 7.63
CA SER A 141 1.81 2.49 7.53
C SER A 141 1.73 3.80 6.75
N VAL A 142 0.84 3.88 5.76
CA VAL A 142 0.69 5.04 4.87
C VAL A 142 -0.79 5.38 4.76
N TRP A 143 -1.12 6.66 4.90
CA TRP A 143 -2.49 7.16 4.75
C TRP A 143 -2.54 8.60 4.26
N ILE A 144 -3.70 8.99 3.75
CA ILE A 144 -3.99 10.35 3.32
C ILE A 144 -4.64 11.09 4.48
N GLU A 145 -4.21 12.32 4.73
CA GLU A 145 -4.82 13.21 5.73
C GLU A 145 -5.77 14.19 5.06
N GLY A 146 -6.94 14.36 5.69
CA GLY A 146 -7.99 15.28 5.27
C GLY A 146 -8.44 15.05 3.83
N PRO A 147 -8.85 16.11 3.12
CA PRO A 147 -9.31 16.00 1.74
C PRO A 147 -8.16 15.87 0.73
N GLY A 148 -7.16 15.09 1.05
CA GLY A 148 -6.00 14.90 0.16
C GLY A 148 -4.93 15.98 0.26
N THR A 149 -4.87 16.70 1.37
CA THR A 149 -3.89 17.80 1.55
C THR A 149 -2.52 17.31 1.96
N ALA A 150 -2.43 16.11 2.50
CA ALA A 150 -1.15 15.51 2.88
C ALA A 150 -1.20 13.98 2.83
N VAL A 151 -0.02 13.38 2.64
CA VAL A 151 0.22 11.96 2.85
C VAL A 151 1.11 11.81 4.06
N ARG A 152 0.75 10.92 4.96
CA ARG A 152 1.58 10.57 6.11
C ARG A 152 2.07 9.14 6.01
N ALA A 153 3.33 8.94 6.38
CA ALA A 153 3.95 7.63 6.42
C ALA A 153 4.67 7.42 7.76
N LEU A 154 4.50 6.25 8.35
CA LEU A 154 5.20 5.84 9.57
C LEU A 154 5.91 4.53 9.32
N LEU A 155 7.24 4.53 9.40
CA LEU A 155 8.08 3.34 9.28
C LEU A 155 8.62 2.93 10.65
N ARG A 156 8.22 1.75 11.12
CA ARG A 156 8.84 1.07 12.25
C ARG A 156 9.81 0.02 11.73
N THR A 157 11.10 0.15 12.03
CA THR A 157 12.15 -0.78 11.57
C THR A 157 12.56 -1.81 12.62
N ASN A 158 12.30 -1.54 13.89
CA ASN A 158 12.73 -2.39 15.01
C ASN A 158 11.76 -2.31 16.21
N ALA A 159 12.07 -2.99 17.29
CA ALA A 159 11.23 -3.07 18.49
C ALA A 159 11.15 -1.76 19.29
N SER A 160 12.18 -0.91 19.22
CA SER A 160 12.25 0.37 19.95
C SER A 160 11.63 1.53 19.16
N GLY A 161 11.36 1.34 17.85
CA GLY A 161 10.72 2.36 17.02
C GLY A 161 9.24 2.55 17.34
N ALA A 162 8.76 3.79 17.21
CA ALA A 162 7.34 4.08 17.33
C ALA A 162 6.52 3.29 16.33
N CYS A 163 5.42 2.73 16.77
CA CYS A 163 4.46 2.04 15.91
C CYS A 163 3.20 2.89 15.71
N TYR A 164 2.28 2.45 14.85
CA TYR A 164 1.02 3.13 14.59
C TYR A 164 0.24 3.46 15.87
N ARG A 165 0.24 2.54 16.85
CA ARG A 165 -0.41 2.77 18.15
C ARG A 165 0.27 3.88 18.95
N CYS A 166 1.61 3.96 18.92
CA CYS A 166 2.35 5.04 19.58
C CYS A 166 2.01 6.40 18.97
N LEU A 167 1.94 6.47 17.63
CA LEU A 167 1.55 7.67 16.91
C LEU A 167 0.15 8.16 17.34
N TRP A 168 -0.82 7.25 17.40
CA TRP A 168 -2.18 7.58 17.83
C TRP A 168 -2.25 8.04 19.27
N GLN A 169 -1.46 7.46 20.17
CA GLN A 169 -1.38 7.95 21.55
C GLN A 169 -0.84 9.38 21.61
N SER A 170 0.20 9.67 20.84
CA SER A 170 0.77 11.02 20.73
C SER A 170 -0.23 12.02 20.15
N HIS A 171 -0.96 11.61 19.12
CA HIS A 171 -2.03 12.42 18.54
C HIS A 171 -3.14 12.75 19.57
N ARG A 172 -3.61 11.76 20.33
CA ARG A 172 -4.63 11.96 21.38
C ARG A 172 -4.16 12.88 22.51
N ARG A 173 -2.86 12.97 22.75
CA ARG A 173 -2.26 13.89 23.73
C ARG A 173 -2.04 15.31 23.18
N GLY A 174 -2.37 15.55 21.90
CA GLY A 174 -2.09 16.81 21.24
C GLY A 174 -0.62 17.09 20.96
N GLU A 175 0.25 16.07 21.09
CA GLU A 175 1.69 16.16 20.82
C GLU A 175 2.01 16.15 19.32
N LEU A 176 1.11 15.55 18.54
CA LEU A 176 1.23 15.47 17.08
C LEU A 176 0.18 16.37 16.44
N ARG A 177 0.63 17.39 15.74
CA ARG A 177 -0.29 18.28 15.01
C ARG A 177 -0.76 17.58 13.73
N SER A 178 -2.05 17.70 13.45
CA SER A 178 -2.59 17.44 12.12
C SER A 178 -1.95 18.42 11.13
N THR A 179 -1.75 17.98 9.90
CA THR A 179 -1.31 18.87 8.82
C THR A 179 -2.42 19.82 8.38
N ILE A 180 -3.62 19.69 8.93
CA ILE A 180 -4.81 20.42 8.54
C ILE A 180 -5.48 20.96 9.79
N ASP A 181 -5.65 22.28 9.83
CA ASP A 181 -6.39 22.98 10.90
C ASP A 181 -7.91 23.00 10.66
N ALA A 182 -8.36 22.59 9.48
CA ALA A 182 -9.78 22.55 9.12
C ALA A 182 -10.32 21.12 9.07
N LEU A 183 -11.56 20.94 9.52
CA LEU A 183 -12.28 19.69 9.33
C LEU A 183 -12.50 19.43 7.84
N PRO A 184 -12.23 18.21 7.34
CA PRO A 184 -12.47 17.88 5.94
C PRO A 184 -13.99 17.94 5.63
N ASN A 185 -14.34 18.35 4.43
CA ASN A 185 -15.70 18.20 3.93
C ASN A 185 -16.02 16.70 3.81
N ILE A 186 -16.90 16.23 4.69
CA ILE A 186 -17.39 14.88 4.65
C ILE A 186 -18.67 14.86 3.81
N LEU A 187 -18.66 14.09 2.74
CA LEU A 187 -19.81 13.92 1.86
C LEU A 187 -20.50 12.59 2.13
N ALA A 188 -21.81 12.59 1.96
CA ALA A 188 -22.58 11.36 1.96
C ALA A 188 -22.56 10.74 0.55
N GLY A 189 -22.19 9.48 0.47
CA GLY A 189 -22.29 8.70 -0.75
C GLY A 189 -23.74 8.35 -1.08
N HIS A 190 -24.00 7.91 -2.30
CA HIS A 190 -25.31 7.42 -2.71
C HIS A 190 -25.51 5.95 -2.31
N GLY A 191 -26.67 5.62 -1.77
CA GLY A 191 -26.99 4.25 -1.37
C GLY A 191 -26.13 3.74 -0.21
N CYS A 192 -25.40 2.64 -0.42
CA CYS A 192 -24.57 1.99 0.61
C CYS A 192 -23.14 2.55 0.73
N GLU A 193 -22.80 3.64 0.04
CA GLU A 193 -21.42 4.16 0.01
C GLU A 193 -20.95 4.79 1.34
N GLY A 194 -21.87 5.10 2.26
CA GLY A 194 -21.52 5.72 3.54
C GLY A 194 -20.97 7.14 3.41
N LEU A 195 -20.21 7.57 4.40
CA LEU A 195 -19.54 8.87 4.41
C LEU A 195 -18.15 8.77 3.80
N TYR A 196 -17.76 9.75 2.99
CA TYR A 196 -16.42 9.78 2.40
C TYR A 196 -15.85 11.20 2.31
N VAL A 197 -14.53 11.30 2.24
CA VAL A 197 -13.79 12.53 1.98
C VAL A 197 -13.29 12.50 0.53
N PRO A 198 -13.71 13.46 -0.33
CA PRO A 198 -13.27 13.48 -1.72
C PRO A 198 -11.81 13.95 -1.83
N PHE A 199 -11.02 13.28 -2.64
CA PHE A 199 -9.69 13.72 -3.05
C PHE A 199 -9.32 13.18 -4.44
N PRO A 200 -8.51 13.92 -5.23
CA PRO A 200 -8.12 13.50 -6.58
C PRO A 200 -7.00 12.44 -6.56
N ALA A 201 -6.86 11.70 -7.67
CA ALA A 201 -5.82 10.69 -7.83
C ALA A 201 -4.39 11.25 -7.66
N SER A 202 -4.15 12.50 -8.03
CA SER A 202 -2.84 13.18 -7.91
C SER A 202 -2.25 13.14 -6.50
N VAL A 203 -3.09 13.09 -5.46
CA VAL A 203 -2.65 12.99 -4.06
C VAL A 203 -1.91 11.68 -3.79
N SER A 204 -2.23 10.62 -4.50
CA SER A 204 -1.66 9.29 -4.28
C SER A 204 -0.34 9.06 -5.04
N VAL A 205 0.05 10.00 -5.90
CA VAL A 205 1.25 9.90 -6.76
C VAL A 205 2.32 10.92 -6.35
N GLN A 206 2.02 11.82 -5.44
CA GLN A 206 2.98 12.75 -4.82
C GLN A 206 3.77 12.07 -3.70
#